data_6ccac6a38482e64b361a3e474f5bb61c
#
_entry.id   6ccac6a38482e64b361a3e474f5bb61c
#
_cell.length_a   1.000
_cell.length_b   1.000
_cell.length_c   1.000
_cell.angle_alpha   90.00
_cell.angle_beta   90.00
_cell.angle_gamma   90.00
#
_symmetry.space_group_name_H-M   'P 1'
#
loop_
_entity.id
_entity.type
_entity.pdbx_description
1 polymer ?
#
loop_
_entity_poly.entity_id
_entity_poly.type
_entity_poly.pdbx_seq_one_letter_code
_entity_poly.pdbx_strand_id
1 'polypeptide(L)'
;MTAPLDVLIVEDEALVAEELAFLVREAGLREVGRAMSSAEAVDLACRLAPDLALVDVHLKDGPTGVEAARLIVEDCGAVVLFMTANVKRLPEDYAGACGVIGKPYSEHAVKMALAYLEVCLRERRAPGPPPLGLSLSPRYRELWDAGLAETG
;
A
#
# COMPACT_ATOMS: atom_id res chain seq x y z
N MET A 1 -3.93 2.16 24.30
CA MET A 1 -3.42 2.85 23.10
C MET A 1 -2.71 1.85 22.17
N THR A 2 -3.08 1.87 20.90
CA THR A 2 -2.42 1.03 19.91
C THR A 2 -1.26 1.79 19.28
N ALA A 3 -0.16 1.09 18.99
CA ALA A 3 0.95 1.69 18.25
C ALA A 3 0.48 2.07 16.84
N PRO A 4 1.03 3.14 16.25
CA PRO A 4 0.73 3.46 14.85
C PRO A 4 1.19 2.33 13.92
N LEU A 5 0.51 2.18 12.79
CA LEU A 5 0.94 1.22 11.78
C LEU A 5 2.24 1.70 11.13
N ASP A 6 3.11 0.74 10.85
CA ASP A 6 4.39 0.99 10.20
C ASP A 6 4.24 0.93 8.69
N VAL A 7 4.76 1.96 8.00
CA VAL A 7 4.64 2.09 6.55
C VAL A 7 6.03 2.19 5.92
N LEU A 8 6.27 1.36 4.91
CA LEU A 8 7.43 1.44 4.05
C LEU A 8 7.05 2.18 2.76
N ILE A 9 7.86 3.13 2.32
CA ILE A 9 7.63 3.85 1.07
C ILE A 9 8.63 3.37 0.03
N VAL A 10 8.13 2.91 -1.11
CA VAL A 10 8.94 2.41 -2.23
C VAL A 10 8.69 3.33 -3.43
N GLU A 11 9.57 4.30 -3.61
CA GLU A 11 9.44 5.36 -4.59
C GLU A 11 10.83 5.89 -4.94
N ASP A 12 11.16 5.99 -6.23
CA ASP A 12 12.48 6.41 -6.67
C ASP A 12 12.64 7.94 -6.81
N GLU A 13 11.53 8.68 -6.83
CA GLU A 13 11.58 10.13 -6.86
C GLU A 13 11.58 10.68 -5.44
N ALA A 14 12.69 11.29 -5.05
CA ALA A 14 12.88 11.76 -3.67
C ALA A 14 11.78 12.73 -3.20
N LEU A 15 11.35 13.65 -4.07
CA LEU A 15 10.31 14.61 -3.71
C LEU A 15 8.96 13.93 -3.51
N VAL A 16 8.62 12.96 -4.33
CA VAL A 16 7.38 12.20 -4.19
C VAL A 16 7.42 11.37 -2.90
N ALA A 17 8.56 10.72 -2.62
CA ALA A 17 8.72 9.95 -1.39
C ALA A 17 8.59 10.84 -0.16
N GLU A 18 9.14 12.05 -0.18
CA GLU A 18 9.02 13.01 0.92
C GLU A 18 7.58 13.45 1.14
N GLU A 19 6.85 13.71 0.05
CA GLU A 19 5.44 14.06 0.12
C GLU A 19 4.62 12.92 0.71
N LEU A 20 4.86 11.68 0.27
CA LEU A 20 4.16 10.52 0.81
C LEU A 20 4.47 10.33 2.30
N ALA A 21 5.72 10.53 2.69
CA ALA A 21 6.12 10.44 4.10
C ALA A 21 5.37 11.46 4.95
N PHE A 22 5.21 12.69 4.45
CA PHE A 22 4.44 13.71 5.12
C PHE A 22 2.98 13.28 5.30
N LEU A 23 2.36 12.75 4.23
CA LEU A 23 0.97 12.29 4.28
C LEU A 23 0.78 11.10 5.22
N VAL A 24 1.75 10.19 5.26
CA VAL A 24 1.73 9.06 6.19
C VAL A 24 1.70 9.57 7.63
N ARG A 25 2.57 10.53 7.96
CA ARG A 25 2.60 11.12 9.30
C ARG A 25 1.32 11.88 9.64
N GLU A 26 0.80 12.63 8.66
CA GLU A 26 -0.46 13.36 8.83
C GLU A 26 -1.64 12.43 9.09
N ALA A 27 -1.59 11.21 8.56
CA ALA A 27 -2.62 10.20 8.79
C ALA A 27 -2.45 9.47 10.14
N GLY A 28 -1.43 9.82 10.91
CA GLY A 28 -1.17 9.17 12.20
C GLY A 28 -0.42 7.85 12.10
N LEU A 29 0.18 7.57 10.94
CA LEU A 29 0.97 6.37 10.71
C LEU A 29 2.46 6.70 10.84
N ARG A 30 3.30 5.67 10.86
CA ARG A 30 4.74 5.85 11.05
C ARG A 30 5.52 5.35 9.83
N GLU A 31 6.31 6.24 9.23
CA GLU A 31 7.23 5.83 8.17
C GLU A 31 8.43 5.13 8.79
N VAL A 32 8.69 3.88 8.38
CA VAL A 32 9.82 3.11 8.93
C VAL A 32 10.99 2.99 7.96
N GLY A 33 10.82 3.33 6.70
CA GLY A 33 11.91 3.30 5.72
C GLY A 33 11.46 3.75 4.35
N ARG A 34 12.46 3.95 3.47
CA ARG A 34 12.26 4.30 2.07
C ARG A 34 13.18 3.47 1.20
N ALA A 35 12.66 2.99 0.08
CA ALA A 35 13.41 2.25 -0.91
C ALA A 35 13.23 2.88 -2.27
N MET A 36 14.27 2.88 -3.10
CA MET A 36 14.24 3.45 -4.44
C MET A 36 14.27 2.39 -5.54
N SER A 37 14.58 1.15 -5.18
CA SER A 37 14.68 0.03 -6.12
C SER A 37 13.91 -1.17 -5.57
N SER A 38 13.63 -2.14 -6.45
CA SER A 38 12.94 -3.36 -6.05
C SER A 38 13.76 -4.18 -5.05
N ALA A 39 15.06 -4.31 -5.27
CA ALA A 39 15.93 -5.07 -4.37
C ALA A 39 15.98 -4.47 -2.97
N GLU A 40 16.12 -3.15 -2.88
CA GLU A 40 16.12 -2.44 -1.60
C GLU A 40 14.77 -2.57 -0.91
N ALA A 41 13.67 -2.50 -1.68
CA ALA A 41 12.31 -2.61 -1.15
C ALA A 41 12.07 -3.95 -0.47
N VAL A 42 12.45 -5.04 -1.13
CA VAL A 42 12.27 -6.38 -0.58
C VAL A 42 13.13 -6.57 0.67
N ASP A 43 14.39 -6.13 0.62
CA ASP A 43 15.30 -6.23 1.77
C ASP A 43 14.75 -5.48 2.98
N LEU A 44 14.33 -4.23 2.79
CA LEU A 44 13.78 -3.43 3.89
C LEU A 44 12.46 -3.98 4.41
N ALA A 45 11.58 -4.46 3.52
CA ALA A 45 10.30 -5.02 3.93
C ALA A 45 10.49 -6.26 4.81
N CYS A 46 11.43 -7.13 4.46
CA CYS A 46 11.69 -8.33 5.25
C CYS A 46 12.40 -8.01 6.57
N ARG A 47 13.27 -6.99 6.60
CA ARG A 47 13.95 -6.59 7.83
C ARG A 47 13.08 -5.79 8.79
N LEU A 48 12.28 -4.88 8.26
CA LEU A 48 11.51 -3.95 9.08
C LEU A 48 10.10 -4.46 9.40
N ALA A 49 9.62 -5.43 8.65
CA ALA A 49 8.28 -6.01 8.80
C ALA A 49 7.18 -4.93 8.91
N PRO A 50 7.06 -4.04 7.91
CA PRO A 50 6.03 -3.00 7.96
C PRO A 50 4.63 -3.61 7.85
N ASP A 51 3.64 -2.87 8.35
CA ASP A 51 2.24 -3.28 8.19
C ASP A 51 1.75 -3.03 6.77
N LEU A 52 2.24 -1.96 6.14
CA LEU A 52 1.83 -1.52 4.81
C LEU A 52 3.05 -1.03 4.03
N ALA A 53 3.13 -1.39 2.76
CA ALA A 53 4.12 -0.84 1.84
C ALA A 53 3.41 -0.10 0.72
N LEU A 54 3.77 1.16 0.51
CA LEU A 54 3.29 1.97 -0.62
C LEU A 54 4.31 1.80 -1.74
N VAL A 55 3.91 1.20 -2.86
CA VAL A 55 4.84 0.80 -3.91
C VAL A 55 4.51 1.44 -5.25
N ASP A 56 5.45 2.21 -5.80
CA ASP A 56 5.36 2.67 -7.17
C ASP A 56 5.75 1.50 -8.10
N VAL A 57 5.05 1.38 -9.21
CA VAL A 57 5.34 0.33 -10.20
C VAL A 57 6.69 0.59 -10.89
N HIS A 58 7.00 1.86 -11.20
CA HIS A 58 8.24 2.24 -11.86
C HIS A 58 9.27 2.71 -10.84
N LEU A 59 10.37 1.97 -10.71
CA LEU A 59 11.42 2.22 -9.74
C LEU A 59 12.76 2.49 -10.45
N LYS A 60 13.79 2.78 -9.67
CA LYS A 60 15.11 3.09 -10.18
C LYS A 60 15.68 1.99 -11.10
N ASP A 61 15.38 0.73 -10.79
CA ASP A 61 15.81 -0.43 -11.58
C ASP A 61 14.81 -0.87 -12.65
N GLY A 62 13.84 -0.01 -12.98
CA GLY A 62 12.88 -0.23 -14.07
C GLY A 62 11.46 -0.51 -13.59
N PRO A 63 10.59 -1.09 -14.42
CA PRO A 63 9.20 -1.39 -14.04
C PRO A 63 9.13 -2.64 -13.15
N THR A 64 9.84 -2.62 -12.04
CA THR A 64 10.05 -3.77 -11.15
C THR A 64 9.17 -3.75 -9.91
N GLY A 65 8.32 -2.71 -9.76
CA GLY A 65 7.45 -2.58 -8.58
C GLY A 65 6.48 -3.75 -8.42
N VAL A 66 5.99 -4.31 -9.53
CA VAL A 66 5.07 -5.46 -9.50
C VAL A 66 5.77 -6.69 -8.91
N GLU A 67 6.99 -6.98 -9.34
CA GLU A 67 7.76 -8.11 -8.82
C GLU A 67 8.12 -7.91 -7.36
N ALA A 68 8.53 -6.68 -7.00
CA ALA A 68 8.83 -6.34 -5.61
C ALA A 68 7.62 -6.55 -4.72
N ALA A 69 6.45 -6.10 -5.18
CA ALA A 69 5.21 -6.26 -4.42
C ALA A 69 4.90 -7.73 -4.17
N ARG A 70 5.03 -8.58 -5.19
CA ARG A 70 4.77 -10.01 -5.05
C ARG A 70 5.68 -10.64 -4.00
N LEU A 71 6.97 -10.31 -4.02
CA LEU A 71 7.93 -10.81 -3.04
C LEU A 71 7.67 -10.26 -1.64
N ILE A 72 7.31 -8.99 -1.54
CA ILE A 72 6.98 -8.37 -0.25
C ILE A 72 5.79 -9.06 0.38
N VAL A 73 4.75 -9.34 -0.40
CA VAL A 73 3.55 -10.03 0.08
C VAL A 73 3.88 -11.46 0.49
N GLU A 74 4.54 -12.21 -0.40
CA GLU A 74 4.79 -13.65 -0.20
C GLU A 74 5.87 -13.95 0.83
N ASP A 75 6.97 -13.21 0.78
CA ASP A 75 8.15 -13.50 1.60
C ASP A 75 8.25 -12.67 2.87
N CYS A 76 7.75 -11.45 2.85
CA CYS A 76 7.87 -10.53 3.99
C CYS A 76 6.57 -10.34 4.77
N GLY A 77 5.45 -10.78 4.24
CA GLY A 77 4.17 -10.74 4.94
C GLY A 77 3.52 -9.36 5.09
N ALA A 78 4.00 -8.35 4.38
CA ALA A 78 3.43 -7.01 4.43
C ALA A 78 2.29 -6.86 3.43
N VAL A 79 1.34 -5.99 3.73
CA VAL A 79 0.27 -5.63 2.80
C VAL A 79 0.80 -4.53 1.88
N VAL A 80 0.54 -4.63 0.58
CA VAL A 80 1.03 -3.68 -0.43
C VAL A 80 -0.11 -2.88 -1.00
N LEU A 81 0.11 -1.57 -1.16
CA LEU A 81 -0.76 -0.68 -1.92
C LEU A 81 0.07 -0.10 -3.07
N PHE A 82 -0.38 -0.33 -4.30
CA PHE A 82 0.28 0.26 -5.47
C PHE A 82 -0.13 1.70 -5.70
N MET A 83 0.80 2.48 -6.26
CA MET A 83 0.57 3.83 -6.72
C MET A 83 1.09 3.93 -8.15
N THR A 84 0.21 4.04 -9.14
CA THR A 84 0.62 4.00 -10.54
C THR A 84 -0.26 4.86 -11.43
N ALA A 85 0.34 5.40 -12.51
CA ALA A 85 -0.39 6.11 -13.55
C ALA A 85 -1.09 5.14 -14.52
N ASN A 86 -0.79 3.85 -14.44
CA ASN A 86 -1.28 2.87 -15.41
C ASN A 86 -1.85 1.62 -14.74
N VAL A 87 -3.00 1.79 -14.11
CA VAL A 87 -3.69 0.73 -13.38
C VAL A 87 -3.95 -0.49 -14.27
N LYS A 88 -4.24 -0.28 -15.56
CA LYS A 88 -4.54 -1.36 -16.50
C LYS A 88 -3.38 -2.31 -16.76
N ARG A 89 -2.15 -1.90 -16.45
CA ARG A 89 -0.97 -2.76 -16.61
C ARG A 89 -0.70 -3.67 -15.43
N LEU A 90 -1.46 -3.52 -14.35
CA LEU A 90 -1.32 -4.41 -13.20
C LEU A 90 -1.88 -5.79 -13.56
N PRO A 91 -1.28 -6.88 -13.02
CA PRO A 91 -1.88 -8.21 -13.15
C PRO A 91 -3.29 -8.24 -12.55
N GLU A 92 -4.11 -9.19 -12.99
CA GLU A 92 -5.48 -9.32 -12.49
C GLU A 92 -5.54 -9.53 -10.98
N ASP A 93 -4.54 -10.23 -10.42
CA ASP A 93 -4.44 -10.49 -8.99
C ASP A 93 -3.74 -9.34 -8.24
N TYR A 94 -3.40 -8.24 -8.91
CA TYR A 94 -2.66 -7.09 -8.35
C TYR A 94 -1.33 -7.52 -7.72
N ALA A 95 -0.72 -8.63 -8.19
CA ALA A 95 0.51 -9.18 -7.64
C ALA A 95 0.44 -9.40 -6.12
N GLY A 96 -0.76 -9.66 -5.60
CA GLY A 96 -0.99 -9.85 -4.18
C GLY A 96 -1.22 -8.58 -3.38
N ALA A 97 -1.16 -7.41 -4.02
CA ALA A 97 -1.43 -6.13 -3.34
C ALA A 97 -2.91 -6.01 -2.95
N CYS A 98 -3.19 -5.22 -1.94
CA CYS A 98 -4.56 -5.01 -1.49
C CYS A 98 -5.35 -4.09 -2.43
N GLY A 99 -4.65 -3.22 -3.15
CA GLY A 99 -5.31 -2.28 -4.03
C GLY A 99 -4.33 -1.35 -4.72
N VAL A 100 -4.88 -0.29 -5.32
CA VAL A 100 -4.11 0.69 -6.07
C VAL A 100 -4.72 2.08 -5.95
N ILE A 101 -3.86 3.09 -5.90
CA ILE A 101 -4.24 4.50 -6.08
C ILE A 101 -3.68 4.92 -7.43
N GLY A 102 -4.56 5.41 -8.32
CA GLY A 102 -4.15 5.90 -9.63
C GLY A 102 -3.51 7.28 -9.55
N LYS A 103 -2.43 7.49 -10.31
CA LYS A 103 -1.82 8.81 -10.48
C LYS A 103 -2.46 9.53 -11.67
N PRO A 104 -2.64 10.84 -11.64
CA PRO A 104 -2.30 11.73 -10.52
C PRO A 104 -3.30 11.60 -9.37
N TYR A 105 -2.83 11.73 -8.15
CA TYR A 105 -3.68 11.69 -6.97
C TYR A 105 -3.56 13.01 -6.20
N SER A 106 -4.59 13.34 -5.43
CA SER A 106 -4.55 14.49 -4.53
C SER A 106 -4.05 14.05 -3.15
N GLU A 107 -3.56 14.99 -2.36
CA GLU A 107 -3.18 14.73 -0.98
C GLU A 107 -4.38 14.18 -0.19
N HIS A 108 -5.54 14.77 -0.41
CA HIS A 108 -6.77 14.33 0.25
C HIS A 108 -7.11 12.88 -0.07
N ALA A 109 -6.99 12.47 -1.35
CA ALA A 109 -7.26 11.10 -1.76
C ALA A 109 -6.32 10.11 -1.07
N VAL A 110 -5.03 10.45 -0.95
CA VAL A 110 -4.06 9.60 -0.27
C VAL A 110 -4.39 9.49 1.21
N LYS A 111 -4.69 10.61 1.86
CA LYS A 111 -5.07 10.62 3.29
C LYS A 111 -6.30 9.77 3.56
N MET A 112 -7.32 9.89 2.71
CA MET A 112 -8.55 9.10 2.87
C MET A 112 -8.28 7.61 2.66
N ALA A 113 -7.44 7.28 1.69
CA ALA A 113 -7.05 5.89 1.44
C ALA A 113 -6.28 5.30 2.62
N LEU A 114 -5.33 6.06 3.18
CA LEU A 114 -4.56 5.60 4.34
C LEU A 114 -5.45 5.40 5.57
N ALA A 115 -6.37 6.31 5.82
CA ALA A 115 -7.31 6.17 6.94
C ALA A 115 -8.20 4.93 6.78
N TYR A 116 -8.69 4.70 5.55
CA TYR A 116 -9.50 3.54 5.22
C TYR A 116 -8.72 2.25 5.43
N LEU A 117 -7.50 2.18 4.90
CA LEU A 117 -6.67 1.00 5.02
C LEU A 117 -6.25 0.72 6.45
N GLU A 118 -6.05 1.75 7.26
CA GLU A 118 -5.74 1.57 8.67
C GLU A 118 -6.86 0.78 9.37
N VAL A 119 -8.11 1.15 9.12
CA VAL A 119 -9.25 0.44 9.69
C VAL A 119 -9.29 -1.00 9.18
N CYS A 120 -9.12 -1.19 7.86
CA CYS A 120 -9.13 -2.53 7.27
C CYS A 120 -8.06 -3.43 7.88
N LEU A 121 -6.85 -2.91 8.06
CA LEU A 121 -5.74 -3.68 8.59
C LEU A 121 -5.90 -4.00 10.07
N ARG A 122 -6.43 -3.06 10.85
CA ARG A 122 -6.62 -3.27 12.29
C ARG A 122 -7.80 -4.19 12.59
N GLU A 123 -8.90 -4.02 11.88
CA GLU A 123 -10.14 -4.76 12.13
C GLU A 123 -10.32 -5.98 11.23
N ARG A 124 -9.46 -6.12 10.21
CA ARG A 124 -9.51 -7.20 9.21
C ARG A 124 -10.83 -7.25 8.46
N ARG A 125 -11.41 -6.06 8.26
CA ARG A 125 -12.64 -5.90 7.49
C ARG A 125 -12.72 -4.46 7.01
N ALA A 126 -13.47 -4.24 5.92
CA ALA A 126 -13.69 -2.90 5.38
C ALA A 126 -14.78 -2.18 6.19
N PRO A 127 -14.59 -0.89 6.50
CA PRO A 127 -15.63 -0.10 7.19
C PRO A 127 -16.80 0.26 6.27
N GLY A 128 -16.65 0.05 4.96
CA GLY A 128 -17.63 0.38 3.94
C GLY A 128 -16.97 0.36 2.58
N PRO A 129 -17.58 0.97 1.56
CA PRO A 129 -16.95 1.05 0.25
C PRO A 129 -15.67 1.88 0.30
N PRO A 130 -14.66 1.59 -0.55
CA PRO A 130 -13.41 2.35 -0.54
C PRO A 130 -13.64 3.80 -0.98
N PRO A 131 -12.82 4.74 -0.47
CA PRO A 131 -12.92 6.14 -0.89
C PRO A 131 -12.53 6.31 -2.35
N LEU A 132 -12.97 7.42 -2.94
CA LEU A 132 -12.67 7.74 -4.32
C LEU A 132 -11.16 7.79 -4.54
N GLY A 133 -10.70 7.16 -5.60
CA GLY A 133 -9.28 7.07 -5.94
C GLY A 133 -8.59 5.80 -5.49
N LEU A 134 -9.20 5.06 -4.57
CA LEU A 134 -8.68 3.77 -4.12
C LEU A 134 -9.52 2.64 -4.71
N SER A 135 -8.85 1.71 -5.39
CA SER A 135 -9.49 0.50 -5.91
C SER A 135 -8.90 -0.71 -5.19
N LEU A 136 -9.75 -1.51 -4.56
CA LEU A 136 -9.30 -2.73 -3.90
C LEU A 136 -9.14 -3.85 -4.92
N SER A 137 -8.18 -4.75 -4.68
CA SER A 137 -8.06 -5.96 -5.49
C SER A 137 -9.28 -6.85 -5.26
N PRO A 138 -9.65 -7.70 -6.25
CA PRO A 138 -10.77 -8.61 -6.07
C PRO A 138 -10.66 -9.47 -4.83
N ARG A 139 -9.46 -10.00 -4.54
CA ARG A 139 -9.22 -10.84 -3.36
C ARG A 139 -9.47 -10.09 -2.06
N TYR A 140 -8.94 -8.87 -1.94
CA TYR A 140 -9.09 -8.11 -0.70
C TYR A 140 -10.49 -7.54 -0.54
N ARG A 141 -11.15 -7.20 -1.64
CA ARG A 141 -12.56 -6.82 -1.60
C ARG A 141 -13.40 -7.94 -0.99
N GLU A 142 -13.19 -9.17 -1.47
CA GLU A 142 -13.90 -10.33 -0.97
C GLU A 142 -13.54 -10.66 0.48
N LEU A 143 -12.24 -10.62 0.80
CA LEU A 143 -11.74 -10.94 2.13
C LEU A 143 -12.30 -9.99 3.20
N TRP A 144 -12.31 -8.70 2.92
CA TRP A 144 -12.78 -7.71 3.88
C TRP A 144 -14.31 -7.64 3.95
N ASP A 145 -14.99 -7.86 2.82
CA ASP A 145 -16.45 -7.95 2.82
C ASP A 145 -16.93 -9.19 3.56
N ALA A 146 -16.23 -10.32 3.45
CA ALA A 146 -16.55 -11.53 4.19
C ALA A 146 -16.44 -11.30 5.70
N GLY A 147 -15.45 -10.50 6.14
CA GLY A 147 -15.33 -10.10 7.53
C GLY A 147 -16.53 -9.30 8.02
N LEU A 148 -17.07 -8.42 7.18
CA LEU A 148 -18.28 -7.67 7.50
C LEU A 148 -19.49 -8.59 7.60
N ALA A 149 -19.61 -9.54 6.70
CA ALA A 149 -20.73 -10.49 6.70
C ALA A 149 -20.75 -11.35 7.97
N GLU A 150 -19.58 -11.75 8.47
CA GLU A 150 -19.46 -12.56 9.68
C GLU A 150 -19.86 -11.83 10.96
N THR A 151 -19.77 -10.50 10.95
CA THR A 151 -20.08 -9.67 12.12
C THR A 151 -21.49 -9.09 12.07
N GLY A 152 -22.15 -9.24 10.96
CA GLY A 152 -23.53 -8.79 10.76
C GLY A 152 -24.49 -9.89 11.08
#